data_b36a350d2eed804748449e684ea5ced5
#
_entry.id   b36a350d2eed804748449e684ea5ced5
#
_cell.length_a   1.000
_cell.length_b   1.000
_cell.length_c   1.000
_cell.angle_alpha   90.00
_cell.angle_beta   90.00
_cell.angle_gamma   90.00
#
_symmetry.space_group_name_H-M   'P 1'
#
loop_
_entity.id
_entity.type
_entity.pdbx_description
1 polymer ?
#
loop_
_entity_poly.entity_id
_entity_poly.type
_entity_poly.pdbx_seq_one_letter_code
_entity_poly.pdbx_strand_id
1 'polypeptide(L)'
;HRFIPARKEPTGVASRSAAVFERIAKEGRKFGLSLLLASQRPSEVSETVVAQCGTVIAHRLTHESDQSLLRSATALSSRALLDQLPSLAQQHALITGVSTGVPVVVRVRDVPDPPKSADPNFMTTWCDSSKADALPGHIDRVVASWQTSTETSADKDAL
;
A
#
# COMPACT_ATOMS: atom_id res chain seq x y z
N HIS A 1 6.21 -4.16 0.52
CA HIS A 1 7.06 -4.84 -0.50
C HIS A 1 8.56 -4.85 -0.12
N ARG A 2 9.08 -3.85 0.61
CA ARG A 2 10.52 -3.82 1.00
C ARG A 2 10.93 -4.96 1.93
N PHE A 3 10.07 -5.38 2.85
CA PHE A 3 10.39 -6.40 3.86
C PHE A 3 9.99 -7.81 3.44
N ILE A 4 8.98 -7.94 2.57
CA ILE A 4 8.40 -9.21 2.14
C ILE A 4 8.25 -9.19 0.60
N PRO A 5 9.34 -9.05 -0.17
CA PRO A 5 9.25 -8.94 -1.62
C PRO A 5 8.79 -10.26 -2.26
N ALA A 6 8.06 -10.15 -3.37
CA ALA A 6 7.63 -11.30 -4.18
C ALA A 6 8.84 -12.05 -4.78
N ARG A 7 9.86 -11.32 -5.22
CA ARG A 7 11.13 -11.91 -5.69
C ARG A 7 12.11 -12.02 -4.53
N LYS A 8 12.62 -13.22 -4.32
CA LYS A 8 13.76 -13.46 -3.42
C LYS A 8 15.03 -13.01 -4.13
N GLU A 9 15.60 -11.89 -3.70
CA GLU A 9 16.98 -11.59 -4.05
C GLU A 9 17.90 -12.64 -3.42
N PRO A 10 18.90 -13.18 -4.16
CA PRO A 10 19.71 -14.29 -3.69
C PRO A 10 20.54 -13.96 -2.43
N THR A 11 20.79 -12.69 -2.15
CA THR A 11 21.59 -12.25 -1.00
C THR A 11 21.14 -10.87 -0.54
N GLY A 12 20.96 -10.68 0.77
CA GLY A 12 20.70 -9.36 1.36
C GLY A 12 19.76 -9.39 2.57
N VAL A 13 19.58 -8.21 3.17
CA VAL A 13 18.69 -8.02 4.34
C VAL A 13 17.23 -8.32 3.98
N ALA A 14 16.80 -7.95 2.77
CA ALA A 14 15.44 -8.20 2.28
C ALA A 14 15.11 -9.70 2.19
N SER A 15 16.07 -10.54 1.77
CA SER A 15 15.89 -11.99 1.71
C SER A 15 15.77 -12.61 3.10
N ARG A 16 16.52 -12.12 4.08
CA ARG A 16 16.43 -12.60 5.47
C ARG A 16 15.11 -12.21 6.11
N SER A 17 14.67 -10.96 5.92
CA SER A 17 13.38 -10.51 6.45
C SER A 17 12.22 -11.29 5.82
N ALA A 18 12.22 -11.49 4.52
CA ALA A 18 11.20 -12.30 3.83
C ALA A 18 11.10 -13.71 4.41
N ALA A 19 12.23 -14.38 4.65
CA ALA A 19 12.26 -15.72 5.25
C ALA A 19 11.66 -15.74 6.67
N VAL A 20 11.91 -14.71 7.47
CA VAL A 20 11.32 -14.60 8.82
C VAL A 20 9.80 -14.44 8.73
N PHE A 21 9.30 -13.55 7.86
CA PHE A 21 7.86 -13.37 7.68
C PHE A 21 7.18 -14.60 7.10
N GLU A 22 7.80 -15.30 6.16
CA GLU A 22 7.28 -16.57 5.64
C GLU A 22 7.19 -17.63 6.74
N ARG A 23 8.16 -17.68 7.65
CA ARG A 23 8.12 -18.58 8.79
C ARG A 23 7.04 -18.20 9.79
N ILE A 24 6.88 -16.91 10.10
CA ILE A 24 5.79 -16.42 10.96
C ILE A 24 4.42 -16.78 10.33
N ALA A 25 4.26 -16.58 9.02
CA ALA A 25 3.01 -16.91 8.33
C ALA A 25 2.66 -18.40 8.42
N LYS A 26 3.66 -19.30 8.32
CA LYS A 26 3.48 -20.76 8.36
C LYS A 26 3.33 -21.32 9.77
N GLU A 27 4.10 -20.82 10.73
CA GLU A 27 4.28 -21.44 12.04
C GLU A 27 3.84 -20.56 13.22
N GLY A 28 3.66 -19.26 12.98
CA GLY A 28 3.41 -18.26 14.04
C GLY A 28 2.21 -18.60 14.93
N ARG A 29 1.17 -19.20 14.34
CA ARG A 29 -0.03 -19.62 15.09
C ARG A 29 0.29 -20.50 16.29
N LYS A 30 1.31 -21.35 16.21
CA LYS A 30 1.74 -22.24 17.32
C LYS A 30 2.29 -21.45 18.50
N PHE A 31 2.75 -20.23 18.25
CA PHE A 31 3.38 -19.35 19.23
C PHE A 31 2.49 -18.13 19.56
N GLY A 32 1.23 -18.14 19.16
CA GLY A 32 0.31 -17.01 19.36
C GLY A 32 0.64 -15.77 18.52
N LEU A 33 1.48 -15.92 17.48
CA LEU A 33 1.82 -14.82 16.56
C LEU A 33 0.84 -14.77 15.41
N SER A 34 0.36 -13.56 15.10
CA SER A 34 -0.48 -13.27 13.94
C SER A 34 0.20 -12.25 13.03
N LEU A 35 -0.07 -12.33 11.74
CA LEU A 35 0.43 -11.39 10.75
C LEU A 35 -0.74 -10.64 10.12
N LEU A 36 -0.70 -9.31 10.18
CA LEU A 36 -1.56 -8.42 9.41
C LEU A 36 -0.74 -7.79 8.30
N LEU A 37 -1.18 -8.01 7.07
CA LEU A 37 -0.54 -7.49 5.89
C LEU A 37 -1.45 -6.48 5.20
N ALA A 38 -0.95 -5.28 4.93
CA ALA A 38 -1.62 -4.27 4.13
C ALA A 38 -0.72 -3.84 2.97
N SER A 39 -1.25 -3.90 1.76
CA SER A 39 -0.52 -3.52 0.54
C SER A 39 -1.49 -3.00 -0.53
N GLN A 40 -1.04 -2.06 -1.33
CA GLN A 40 -1.74 -1.60 -2.54
C GLN A 40 -1.45 -2.53 -3.73
N ARG A 41 -0.35 -3.26 -3.68
CA ARG A 41 0.15 -4.14 -4.73
C ARG A 41 0.46 -5.52 -4.15
N PRO A 42 -0.54 -6.38 -3.96
CA PRO A 42 -0.32 -7.73 -3.43
C PRO A 42 0.66 -8.56 -4.26
N SER A 43 0.74 -8.36 -5.57
CA SER A 43 1.69 -9.06 -6.45
C SER A 43 3.17 -8.75 -6.15
N GLU A 44 3.47 -7.67 -5.43
CA GLU A 44 4.83 -7.33 -5.00
C GLU A 44 5.21 -7.97 -3.67
N VAL A 45 4.28 -8.66 -3.03
CA VAL A 45 4.47 -9.37 -1.75
C VAL A 45 4.67 -10.86 -2.00
N SER A 46 5.44 -11.53 -1.12
CA SER A 46 5.66 -12.97 -1.21
C SER A 46 4.34 -13.74 -1.32
N GLU A 47 4.16 -14.48 -2.40
CA GLU A 47 3.00 -15.33 -2.64
C GLU A 47 2.80 -16.34 -1.50
N THR A 48 3.91 -16.85 -0.96
CA THR A 48 3.88 -17.76 0.20
C THR A 48 3.19 -17.13 1.41
N VAL A 49 3.45 -15.84 1.69
CA VAL A 49 2.83 -15.13 2.81
C VAL A 49 1.35 -14.86 2.54
N VAL A 50 1.01 -14.42 1.33
CA VAL A 50 -0.38 -14.15 0.93
C VAL A 50 -1.22 -15.42 0.99
N ALA A 51 -0.69 -16.56 0.53
CA ALA A 51 -1.39 -17.86 0.56
C ALA A 51 -1.64 -18.40 1.98
N GLN A 52 -0.91 -17.93 3.00
CA GLN A 52 -1.13 -18.30 4.40
C GLN A 52 -2.12 -17.36 5.12
N CYS A 53 -2.59 -16.30 4.46
CA CYS A 53 -3.60 -15.42 5.03
C CYS A 53 -4.95 -16.13 5.12
N GLY A 54 -5.44 -16.36 6.33
CA GLY A 54 -6.74 -17.00 6.56
C GLY A 54 -7.93 -16.13 6.19
N THR A 55 -7.75 -14.82 6.15
CA THR A 55 -8.77 -13.84 5.76
C THR A 55 -8.16 -12.81 4.83
N VAL A 56 -8.88 -12.48 3.77
CA VAL A 56 -8.51 -11.45 2.80
C VAL A 56 -9.61 -10.40 2.74
N ILE A 57 -9.22 -9.14 2.87
CA ILE A 57 -10.09 -7.98 2.66
C ILE A 57 -9.52 -7.24 1.45
N ALA A 58 -10.22 -7.30 0.32
CA ALA A 58 -9.78 -6.70 -0.92
C ALA A 58 -10.69 -5.53 -1.32
N HIS A 59 -10.13 -4.35 -1.43
CA HIS A 59 -10.75 -3.22 -2.10
C HIS A 59 -10.63 -3.34 -3.62
N ARG A 60 -11.09 -2.35 -4.36
CA ARG A 60 -10.98 -2.33 -5.81
C ARG A 60 -9.53 -2.53 -6.27
N LEU A 61 -9.31 -3.56 -7.09
CA LEU A 61 -8.04 -3.91 -7.71
C LEU A 61 -8.24 -4.02 -9.22
N THR A 62 -7.54 -3.18 -9.98
CA THR A 62 -7.63 -3.12 -11.43
C THR A 62 -6.53 -3.88 -12.15
N HIS A 63 -5.40 -4.11 -11.47
CA HIS A 63 -4.23 -4.74 -12.07
C HIS A 63 -4.38 -6.27 -12.11
N GLU A 64 -4.19 -6.87 -13.27
CA GLU A 64 -4.43 -8.30 -13.51
C GLU A 64 -3.52 -9.21 -12.65
N SER A 65 -2.24 -8.85 -12.49
CA SER A 65 -1.32 -9.63 -11.65
C SER A 65 -1.75 -9.70 -10.19
N ASP A 66 -2.30 -8.60 -9.66
CA ASP A 66 -2.79 -8.53 -8.29
C ASP A 66 -4.05 -9.39 -8.11
N GLN A 67 -4.96 -9.35 -9.08
CA GLN A 67 -6.16 -10.20 -9.11
C GLN A 67 -5.81 -11.68 -9.24
N SER A 68 -4.87 -12.01 -10.12
CA SER A 68 -4.41 -13.39 -10.36
C SER A 68 -3.83 -14.00 -9.08
N LEU A 69 -3.02 -13.24 -8.34
CA LEU A 69 -2.48 -13.68 -7.06
C LEU A 69 -3.59 -13.95 -6.05
N LEU A 70 -4.57 -13.04 -5.91
CA LEU A 70 -5.68 -13.26 -4.99
C LEU A 70 -6.54 -14.45 -5.39
N ARG A 71 -6.76 -14.69 -6.70
CA ARG A 71 -7.47 -15.86 -7.19
C ARG A 71 -6.73 -17.15 -6.85
N SER A 72 -5.40 -17.17 -6.91
CA SER A 72 -4.61 -18.35 -6.54
C SER A 72 -4.59 -18.61 -5.04
N ALA A 73 -4.60 -17.55 -4.24
CA ALA A 73 -4.52 -17.63 -2.78
C ALA A 73 -5.87 -17.88 -2.08
N THR A 74 -7.01 -17.73 -2.80
CA THR A 74 -8.35 -17.87 -2.21
C THR A 74 -9.08 -19.11 -2.70
N ALA A 75 -10.08 -19.55 -1.91
CA ALA A 75 -10.89 -20.72 -2.25
C ALA A 75 -11.68 -20.52 -3.56
N LEU A 76 -11.94 -21.61 -4.26
CA LEU A 76 -12.69 -21.66 -5.52
C LEU A 76 -14.06 -20.97 -5.44
N SER A 77 -14.74 -21.10 -4.30
CA SER A 77 -16.05 -20.47 -4.04
C SER A 77 -16.03 -18.95 -4.09
N SER A 78 -14.86 -18.35 -3.89
CA SER A 78 -14.70 -16.88 -3.89
C SER A 78 -14.38 -16.30 -5.26
N ARG A 79 -14.05 -17.11 -6.27
CA ARG A 79 -13.51 -16.63 -7.56
C ARG A 79 -14.49 -15.76 -8.33
N ALA A 80 -15.76 -16.12 -8.36
CA ALA A 80 -16.78 -15.33 -9.06
C ALA A 80 -16.93 -13.90 -8.49
N LEU A 81 -16.72 -13.73 -7.18
CA LEU A 81 -16.75 -12.42 -6.54
C LEU A 81 -15.41 -11.68 -6.73
N LEU A 82 -14.29 -12.39 -6.83
CA LEU A 82 -13.00 -11.79 -7.14
C LEU A 82 -12.98 -11.16 -8.54
N ASP A 83 -13.74 -11.69 -9.49
CA ASP A 83 -13.89 -11.11 -10.83
C ASP A 83 -14.59 -9.76 -10.83
N GLN A 84 -15.30 -9.40 -9.75
CA GLN A 84 -15.95 -8.11 -9.57
C GLN A 84 -15.02 -7.05 -8.96
N LEU A 85 -13.81 -7.41 -8.49
CA LEU A 85 -12.87 -6.50 -7.85
C LEU A 85 -12.57 -5.22 -8.67
N PRO A 86 -12.40 -5.27 -10.00
CA PRO A 86 -12.15 -4.07 -10.78
C PRO A 86 -13.32 -3.07 -10.79
N SER A 87 -14.55 -3.57 -10.65
CA SER A 87 -15.78 -2.77 -10.71
C SER A 87 -16.33 -2.37 -9.35
N LEU A 88 -15.65 -2.73 -8.24
CA LEU A 88 -16.08 -2.33 -6.91
C LEU A 88 -16.13 -0.82 -6.78
N ALA A 89 -17.24 -0.31 -6.24
CA ALA A 89 -17.38 1.09 -5.93
C ALA A 89 -16.40 1.53 -4.80
N GLN A 90 -16.19 2.83 -4.69
CA GLN A 90 -15.44 3.37 -3.56
C GLN A 90 -16.07 2.92 -2.23
N GLN A 91 -15.26 2.80 -1.19
CA GLN A 91 -15.69 2.35 0.15
C GLN A 91 -16.26 0.92 0.19
N HIS A 92 -16.19 0.15 -0.89
CA HIS A 92 -16.58 -1.25 -0.86
C HIS A 92 -15.34 -2.14 -0.76
N ALA A 93 -15.51 -3.28 -0.09
CA ALA A 93 -14.51 -4.31 0.04
C ALA A 93 -15.14 -5.70 -0.09
N LEU A 94 -14.42 -6.60 -0.69
CA LEU A 94 -14.72 -8.04 -0.66
C LEU A 94 -13.98 -8.64 0.54
N ILE A 95 -14.70 -9.32 1.41
CA ILE A 95 -14.14 -10.10 2.52
C ILE A 95 -14.34 -11.56 2.22
N THR A 96 -13.26 -12.34 2.30
CA THR A 96 -13.28 -13.78 2.09
C THR A 96 -12.32 -14.49 3.04
N GLY A 97 -12.58 -15.74 3.35
CA GLY A 97 -11.75 -16.57 4.21
C GLY A 97 -12.42 -16.96 5.51
N VAL A 98 -11.61 -17.25 6.53
CA VAL A 98 -12.07 -17.89 7.78
C VAL A 98 -12.98 -16.98 8.61
N SER A 99 -12.86 -15.66 8.45
CA SER A 99 -13.65 -14.66 9.21
C SER A 99 -15.12 -14.60 8.76
N THR A 100 -15.41 -15.05 7.55
CA THR A 100 -16.77 -15.04 6.98
C THR A 100 -17.08 -16.45 6.45
N GLY A 101 -18.20 -17.02 6.81
CA GLY A 101 -18.59 -18.35 6.33
C GLY A 101 -18.77 -18.43 4.82
N VAL A 102 -19.06 -17.30 4.19
CA VAL A 102 -19.17 -17.12 2.73
C VAL A 102 -18.51 -15.79 2.34
N PRO A 103 -17.97 -15.67 1.13
CA PRO A 103 -17.47 -14.39 0.63
C PRO A 103 -18.56 -13.34 0.58
N VAL A 104 -18.27 -12.13 1.03
CA VAL A 104 -19.25 -11.05 1.14
C VAL A 104 -18.65 -9.73 0.69
N VAL A 105 -19.43 -8.97 -0.06
CA VAL A 105 -19.11 -7.57 -0.39
C VAL A 105 -19.76 -6.68 0.67
N VAL A 106 -18.96 -5.82 1.29
CA VAL A 106 -19.39 -4.91 2.34
C VAL A 106 -19.07 -3.47 1.96
N ARG A 107 -19.90 -2.55 2.47
CA ARG A 107 -19.56 -1.13 2.45
C ARG A 107 -18.84 -0.78 3.75
N VAL A 108 -17.66 -0.20 3.63
CA VAL A 108 -16.89 0.30 4.77
C VAL A 108 -17.53 1.60 5.26
N ARG A 109 -17.75 1.69 6.56
CA ARG A 109 -18.35 2.88 7.18
C ARG A 109 -17.39 4.06 7.09
N ASP A 110 -17.94 5.26 6.89
CA ASP A 110 -17.20 6.50 6.94
C ASP A 110 -16.52 6.69 8.31
N VAL A 111 -15.29 7.16 8.28
CA VAL A 111 -14.53 7.50 9.50
C VAL A 111 -14.93 8.94 9.89
N PRO A 112 -15.32 9.20 11.15
CA PRO A 112 -15.72 10.54 11.59
C PRO A 112 -14.63 11.60 11.43
N ASP A 113 -13.36 11.20 11.58
CA ASP A 113 -12.19 12.05 11.38
C ASP A 113 -11.21 11.34 10.43
N PRO A 114 -11.41 11.48 9.11
CA PRO A 114 -10.55 10.82 8.14
C PRO A 114 -9.16 11.47 8.15
N PRO A 115 -8.10 10.68 7.89
CA PRO A 115 -6.75 11.23 7.74
C PRO A 115 -6.76 12.29 6.63
N LYS A 116 -6.08 13.42 6.87
CA LYS A 116 -5.96 14.54 5.92
C LYS A 116 -5.01 14.17 4.78
N SER A 117 -5.45 13.24 3.94
CA SER A 117 -4.72 12.74 2.76
C SER A 117 -5.43 13.06 1.45
N ALA A 118 -6.33 14.05 1.47
CA ALA A 118 -6.98 14.51 0.25
C ALA A 118 -5.95 15.15 -0.68
N ASP A 119 -6.06 14.84 -1.97
CA ASP A 119 -5.28 15.53 -2.99
C ASP A 119 -5.56 17.04 -2.92
N PRO A 120 -4.52 17.87 -3.13
CA PRO A 120 -4.72 19.31 -3.19
C PRO A 120 -5.79 19.65 -4.22
N ASN A 121 -6.73 20.51 -3.86
CA ASN A 121 -7.71 20.99 -4.82
C ASN A 121 -7.05 21.99 -5.77
N PHE A 122 -6.40 21.47 -6.81
CA PHE A 122 -5.66 22.27 -7.78
C PHE A 122 -6.53 23.34 -8.44
N MET A 123 -7.80 23.03 -8.75
CA MET A 123 -8.69 23.96 -9.41
C MET A 123 -8.95 25.20 -8.56
N THR A 124 -9.29 25.03 -7.28
CA THR A 124 -9.49 26.16 -6.38
C THR A 124 -8.21 26.93 -6.10
N THR A 125 -7.07 26.21 -5.98
CA THR A 125 -5.78 26.81 -5.70
C THR A 125 -5.25 27.60 -6.90
N TRP A 126 -5.41 27.11 -8.11
CA TRP A 126 -4.95 27.75 -9.34
C TRP A 126 -5.87 28.90 -9.80
N CYS A 127 -7.17 28.81 -9.53
CA CYS A 127 -8.11 29.87 -9.86
C CYS A 127 -8.16 30.97 -8.79
N ASP A 128 -7.45 30.81 -7.67
CA ASP A 128 -7.38 31.84 -6.61
C ASP A 128 -6.32 32.87 -6.97
N SER A 129 -6.77 33.93 -7.65
CA SER A 129 -5.90 35.06 -8.08
C SER A 129 -5.22 35.79 -6.92
N SER A 130 -5.79 35.70 -5.69
CA SER A 130 -5.17 36.33 -4.50
C SER A 130 -3.83 35.69 -4.10
N LYS A 131 -3.59 34.45 -4.54
CA LYS A 131 -2.34 33.71 -4.28
C LYS A 131 -1.30 33.88 -5.39
N ALA A 132 -1.70 34.38 -6.55
CA ALA A 132 -0.79 34.58 -7.67
C ALA A 132 0.30 35.61 -7.37
N ASP A 133 -0.04 36.64 -6.60
CA ASP A 133 0.91 37.71 -6.19
C ASP A 133 1.94 37.24 -5.14
N ALA A 134 1.67 36.16 -4.43
CA ALA A 134 2.60 35.58 -3.44
C ALA A 134 3.61 34.59 -4.05
N LEU A 135 3.40 34.15 -5.28
CA LEU A 135 4.23 33.14 -5.97
C LEU A 135 5.68 33.61 -6.20
N PRO A 136 5.96 34.84 -6.71
CA PRO A 136 7.33 35.28 -6.96
C PRO A 136 8.20 35.22 -5.72
N GLY A 137 7.75 35.81 -4.60
CA GLY A 137 8.51 35.81 -3.35
C GLY A 137 8.61 34.44 -2.66
N HIS A 138 7.74 33.49 -3.01
CA HIS A 138 7.84 32.10 -2.54
C HIS A 138 8.89 31.34 -3.33
N ILE A 139 8.95 31.51 -4.63
CA ILE A 139 9.97 30.91 -5.51
C ILE A 139 11.35 31.39 -5.10
N ASP A 140 11.55 32.69 -4.89
CA ASP A 140 12.83 33.25 -4.49
C ASP A 140 13.31 32.66 -3.15
N ARG A 141 12.42 32.48 -2.19
CA ARG A 141 12.74 31.80 -0.92
C ARG A 141 13.16 30.35 -1.09
N VAL A 142 12.47 29.60 -1.95
CA VAL A 142 12.81 28.20 -2.21
C VAL A 142 14.15 28.10 -2.92
N VAL A 143 14.42 28.94 -3.91
CA VAL A 143 15.70 29.01 -4.61
C VAL A 143 16.83 29.38 -3.65
N ALA A 144 16.64 30.37 -2.81
CA ALA A 144 17.62 30.76 -1.78
C ALA A 144 17.90 29.61 -0.79
N SER A 145 16.88 28.85 -0.38
CA SER A 145 17.07 27.71 0.52
C SER A 145 17.86 26.57 -0.14
N TRP A 146 17.71 26.35 -1.44
CA TRP A 146 18.50 25.36 -2.17
C TRP A 146 19.95 25.80 -2.34
N GLN A 147 20.21 27.05 -2.61
CA GLN A 147 21.57 27.59 -2.73
C GLN A 147 22.35 27.46 -1.42
N THR A 148 21.73 27.80 -0.29
CA THR A 148 22.36 27.64 1.03
C THR A 148 22.59 26.17 1.41
N SER A 149 21.72 25.25 0.98
CA SER A 149 21.90 23.81 1.22
C SER A 149 23.07 23.22 0.42
N THR A 150 23.35 23.78 -0.76
CA THR A 150 24.44 23.30 -1.63
C THR A 150 25.81 23.76 -1.10
N GLU A 151 25.92 24.95 -0.51
CA GLU A 151 27.15 25.44 0.10
C GLU A 151 27.55 24.66 1.36
N THR A 152 26.56 24.24 2.17
CA THR A 152 26.82 23.45 3.39
C THR A 152 27.27 22.01 3.07
N SER A 153 26.93 21.48 1.90
CA SER A 153 27.36 20.15 1.44
C SER A 153 28.78 20.17 0.88
N ALA A 154 29.17 21.25 0.21
CA ALA A 154 30.53 21.39 -0.37
C ALA A 154 31.62 21.56 0.70
N ASP A 155 31.30 22.10 1.86
CA ASP A 155 32.25 22.31 2.97
C ASP A 155 32.47 21.03 3.83
N LYS A 156 31.64 20.00 3.66
CA LYS A 156 31.79 18.70 4.34
C LYS A 156 32.65 17.69 3.60
N ASP A 157 32.88 17.88 2.32
CA ASP A 157 33.74 17.02 1.49
C ASP A 157 35.18 17.55 1.38
N ALA A 158 35.50 18.64 2.09
CA ALA A 158 36.83 19.28 2.08
C ALA A 158 37.63 19.10 3.39
N LEU A 159 37.22 18.22 4.29
CA LEU A 159 37.91 17.79 5.52
C LEU A 159 38.00 16.26 5.55
#